data_7f97554a238a4ed388e1d55323b0f07e
#
_entry.id   7f97554a238a4ed388e1d55323b0f07e
#
_cell.length_a   1.000
_cell.length_b   1.000
_cell.length_c   1.000
_cell.angle_alpha   90.00
_cell.angle_beta   90.00
_cell.angle_gamma   90.00
#
_symmetry.space_group_name_H-M   'P 1'
#
loop_
_entity.id
_entity.type
_entity.pdbx_description
1 polymer ?
#
loop_
_entity_poly.entity_id
_entity_poly.type
_entity_poly.pdbx_seq_one_letter_code
_entity_poly.pdbx_strand_id
1 'polypeptide(L)'
;MKFFNRFASTAHDMAIDLGTVNTVVYVRDKGIVLNEPSVVALETRDGVRRVKVVGNEAKPMMGKTPDNIQAIRPLRDGVIADIDVAEQMLKHFMDKAQGGASRFARRSHVVICVPSGSTMVERRAIRDAATNAGAVSVQLIEESLAAAIGAGLHVTEPRGAMVVDIGGGTTEVAVLSLSGVAYSNSVRIGGDKMDEMISSSIRRKHNLMVGEMTAERVKLTIGCATPPVGDGMVMGVKGRDLVTGRPAEVQVTEAEIAEALAEPVGQIVSAVRAALEQTPPELSADIIDEGITLTGGGALLRRMDEAIARATGLPVVVADDALICVAMGAGRAFEDPAYHGVLIAA
;
A
#
# COMPACT_ATOMS: atom_id res chain seq x y z
N MET A 1 -4.35 -44.45 -25.05
CA MET A 1 -5.64 -43.98 -24.50
C MET A 1 -5.35 -42.89 -23.46
N LYS A 2 -5.25 -41.63 -23.93
CA LYS A 2 -4.98 -40.45 -23.10
C LYS A 2 -6.19 -39.53 -23.20
N PHE A 3 -7.19 -39.79 -22.36
CA PHE A 3 -8.40 -38.97 -22.22
C PHE A 3 -8.71 -38.79 -20.74
N PHE A 4 -7.90 -38.03 -20.00
CA PHE A 4 -8.29 -37.48 -18.68
C PHE A 4 -7.31 -36.39 -18.34
N ASN A 5 -7.54 -35.18 -18.84
CA ASN A 5 -7.15 -33.94 -18.19
C ASN A 5 -7.76 -32.76 -18.95
N ARG A 6 -9.09 -32.63 -18.88
CA ARG A 6 -9.80 -31.49 -19.45
C ARG A 6 -10.95 -31.03 -18.54
N PHE A 7 -10.73 -31.15 -17.26
CA PHE A 7 -11.39 -30.26 -16.30
C PHE A 7 -10.32 -29.27 -15.84
N ALA A 8 -10.03 -28.29 -16.70
CA ALA A 8 -9.33 -27.09 -16.26
C ALA A 8 -10.19 -26.52 -15.12
N SER A 9 -9.63 -26.56 -13.93
CA SER A 9 -10.18 -25.93 -12.74
C SER A 9 -10.52 -24.49 -13.12
N THR A 10 -11.78 -24.11 -13.05
CA THR A 10 -12.23 -22.72 -13.13
C THR A 10 -11.94 -21.96 -11.84
N ALA A 11 -10.99 -22.46 -11.05
CA ALA A 11 -10.48 -21.78 -9.87
C ALA A 11 -9.68 -20.56 -10.34
N HIS A 12 -10.12 -19.39 -9.94
CA HIS A 12 -9.38 -18.15 -10.17
C HIS A 12 -8.44 -17.95 -8.97
N ASP A 13 -7.27 -18.56 -9.07
CA ASP A 13 -6.20 -18.33 -8.10
C ASP A 13 -5.79 -16.87 -8.15
N MET A 14 -5.61 -16.25 -6.99
CA MET A 14 -5.36 -14.81 -6.91
C MET A 14 -4.31 -14.46 -5.87
N ALA A 15 -3.62 -13.35 -6.11
CA ALA A 15 -2.78 -12.70 -5.11
C ALA A 15 -3.41 -11.35 -4.74
N ILE A 16 -3.41 -11.03 -3.46
CA ILE A 16 -4.06 -9.85 -2.91
C ILE A 16 -3.04 -9.06 -2.10
N ASP A 17 -2.80 -7.84 -2.53
CA ASP A 17 -2.19 -6.82 -1.70
C ASP A 17 -3.30 -6.10 -0.94
N LEU A 18 -3.38 -6.35 0.37
CA LEU A 18 -4.42 -5.81 1.25
C LEU A 18 -3.90 -4.53 1.93
N GLY A 19 -3.65 -3.50 1.12
CA GLY A 19 -3.06 -2.25 1.60
C GLY A 19 -4.02 -1.35 2.39
N THR A 20 -3.46 -0.50 3.24
CA THR A 20 -4.21 0.46 4.08
C THR A 20 -5.04 1.44 3.25
N VAL A 21 -4.52 1.90 2.10
CA VAL A 21 -5.19 2.88 1.23
C VAL A 21 -5.91 2.22 0.08
N ASN A 22 -5.27 1.28 -0.61
CA ASN A 22 -5.81 0.53 -1.73
C ASN A 22 -5.63 -0.97 -1.52
N THR A 23 -6.60 -1.74 -1.99
CA THR A 23 -6.48 -3.19 -2.19
C THR A 23 -6.28 -3.46 -3.67
N VAL A 24 -5.23 -4.23 -4.01
CA VAL A 24 -4.92 -4.63 -5.37
C VAL A 24 -5.06 -6.14 -5.50
N VAL A 25 -5.75 -6.60 -6.54
CA VAL A 25 -5.95 -8.04 -6.79
C VAL A 25 -5.37 -8.42 -8.14
N TYR A 26 -4.44 -9.36 -8.10
CA TYR A 26 -3.91 -10.07 -9.24
C TYR A 26 -4.65 -11.41 -9.40
N VAL A 27 -5.01 -11.77 -10.61
CA VAL A 27 -5.59 -13.09 -10.92
C VAL A 27 -4.69 -13.81 -11.91
N ARG A 28 -4.42 -15.10 -11.66
CA ARG A 28 -3.60 -15.95 -12.52
C ARG A 28 -4.02 -15.83 -13.97
N ASP A 29 -3.07 -15.75 -14.88
CA ASP A 29 -3.25 -15.61 -16.33
C ASP A 29 -3.99 -14.32 -16.79
N LYS A 30 -4.41 -13.45 -15.87
CA LYS A 30 -5.12 -12.19 -16.20
C LYS A 30 -4.37 -10.94 -15.78
N GLY A 31 -3.41 -11.06 -14.85
CA GLY A 31 -2.71 -9.90 -14.26
C GLY A 31 -3.57 -9.16 -13.24
N ILE A 32 -3.32 -7.86 -13.08
CA ILE A 32 -4.09 -7.01 -12.16
C ILE A 32 -5.52 -6.81 -12.70
N VAL A 33 -6.50 -7.26 -11.94
CA VAL A 33 -7.92 -7.15 -12.29
C VAL A 33 -8.68 -6.15 -11.42
N LEU A 34 -8.10 -5.75 -10.29
CA LEU A 34 -8.72 -4.80 -9.37
C LEU A 34 -7.65 -3.96 -8.68
N ASN A 35 -7.87 -2.66 -8.63
CA ASN A 35 -7.14 -1.70 -7.80
C ASN A 35 -8.15 -0.69 -7.28
N GLU A 36 -8.58 -0.86 -6.03
CA GLU A 36 -9.63 -0.06 -5.43
C GLU A 36 -9.27 0.38 -4.01
N PRO A 37 -9.82 1.54 -3.58
CA PRO A 37 -9.63 2.01 -2.22
C PRO A 37 -10.10 1.00 -1.16
N SER A 38 -9.32 0.80 -0.11
CA SER A 38 -9.66 -0.01 1.06
C SER A 38 -10.63 0.75 1.97
N VAL A 39 -11.80 1.13 1.42
CA VAL A 39 -12.83 1.93 2.09
C VAL A 39 -14.17 1.20 2.04
N VAL A 40 -14.89 1.22 3.15
CA VAL A 40 -16.23 0.64 3.28
C VAL A 40 -17.18 1.69 3.83
N ALA A 41 -18.31 1.89 3.18
CA ALA A 41 -19.41 2.68 3.71
C ALA A 41 -20.42 1.76 4.42
N LEU A 42 -20.65 2.02 5.69
CA LEU A 42 -21.57 1.30 6.56
C LEU A 42 -22.83 2.12 6.77
N GLU A 43 -23.98 1.50 6.68
CA GLU A 43 -25.27 2.10 7.02
C GLU A 43 -25.82 1.45 8.29
N THR A 44 -26.23 2.28 9.25
CA THR A 44 -26.90 1.81 10.47
C THR A 44 -28.40 1.97 10.31
N ARG A 45 -29.13 0.83 10.33
CA ARG A 45 -30.60 0.78 10.34
C ARG A 45 -31.06 -0.08 11.52
N ASP A 46 -31.95 0.42 12.31
CA ASP A 46 -32.51 -0.27 13.48
C ASP A 46 -31.41 -0.79 14.44
N GLY A 47 -30.32 -0.03 14.60
CA GLY A 47 -29.19 -0.40 15.43
C GLY A 47 -28.24 -1.44 14.80
N VAL A 48 -28.52 -1.93 13.60
CA VAL A 48 -27.68 -2.90 12.90
C VAL A 48 -26.83 -2.22 11.83
N ARG A 49 -25.48 -2.42 11.91
CA ARG A 49 -24.53 -1.95 10.90
C ARG A 49 -24.49 -2.93 9.73
N ARG A 50 -24.58 -2.42 8.51
CA ARG A 50 -24.51 -3.21 7.27
C ARG A 50 -23.63 -2.49 6.25
N VAL A 51 -22.86 -3.26 5.49
CA VAL A 51 -22.09 -2.72 4.36
C VAL A 51 -23.07 -2.20 3.30
N LYS A 52 -22.87 -0.95 2.90
CA LYS A 52 -23.65 -0.28 1.85
C LYS A 52 -22.94 -0.36 0.52
N VAL A 53 -21.69 0.10 0.47
CA VAL A 53 -20.80 0.07 -0.71
C VAL A 53 -19.34 -0.05 -0.27
N VAL A 54 -18.48 -0.49 -1.20
CA VAL A 54 -17.06 -0.75 -0.97
C VAL A 54 -16.22 -0.12 -2.09
N GLY A 55 -14.98 0.21 -1.79
CA GLY A 55 -13.99 0.62 -2.78
C GLY A 55 -14.28 1.98 -3.41
N ASN A 56 -14.28 2.01 -4.74
CA ASN A 56 -14.46 3.23 -5.53
C ASN A 56 -15.78 3.96 -5.26
N GLU A 57 -16.83 3.22 -4.87
CA GLU A 57 -18.12 3.82 -4.53
C GLU A 57 -18.13 4.41 -3.11
N ALA A 58 -17.33 3.84 -2.20
CA ALA A 58 -17.26 4.28 -0.80
C ALA A 58 -16.32 5.48 -0.59
N LYS A 59 -15.16 5.54 -1.30
CA LYS A 59 -14.16 6.60 -1.12
C LYS A 59 -14.73 8.01 -1.25
N PRO A 60 -15.58 8.36 -2.24
CA PRO A 60 -16.19 9.69 -2.35
C PRO A 60 -17.08 10.10 -1.17
N MET A 61 -17.52 9.14 -0.35
CA MET A 61 -18.37 9.38 0.82
C MET A 61 -17.58 9.81 2.07
N MET A 62 -16.26 9.62 2.09
CA MET A 62 -15.42 9.98 3.22
C MET A 62 -15.57 11.47 3.58
N GLY A 63 -15.90 11.73 4.84
CA GLY A 63 -16.14 13.09 5.37
C GLY A 63 -17.38 13.81 4.84
N LYS A 64 -18.29 13.10 4.15
CA LYS A 64 -19.51 13.69 3.55
C LYS A 64 -20.80 12.94 3.89
N THR A 65 -20.73 12.01 4.84
CA THR A 65 -21.88 11.15 5.20
C THR A 65 -22.77 11.78 6.26
N PRO A 66 -24.10 11.54 6.22
CA PRO A 66 -24.98 11.82 7.33
C PRO A 66 -24.74 10.83 8.49
N ASP A 67 -25.33 11.10 9.67
CA ASP A 67 -25.07 10.37 10.92
C ASP A 67 -25.34 8.85 10.85
N ASN A 68 -26.28 8.43 9.99
CA ASN A 68 -26.62 7.01 9.81
C ASN A 68 -25.70 6.26 8.84
N ILE A 69 -24.75 6.96 8.19
CA ILE A 69 -23.78 6.36 7.27
C ILE A 69 -22.37 6.73 7.75
N GLN A 70 -21.47 5.75 7.77
CA GLN A 70 -20.07 5.96 8.10
C GLN A 70 -19.18 5.32 7.04
N ALA A 71 -18.32 6.12 6.40
CA ALA A 71 -17.26 5.61 5.53
C ALA A 71 -15.98 5.44 6.36
N ILE A 72 -15.45 4.21 6.40
CA ILE A 72 -14.27 3.85 7.21
C ILE A 72 -13.26 3.08 6.39
N ARG A 73 -12.00 3.09 6.84
CA ARG A 73 -10.94 2.18 6.42
C ARG A 73 -10.82 1.05 7.44
N PRO A 74 -11.07 -0.22 7.07
CA PRO A 74 -10.94 -1.34 7.99
C PRO A 74 -9.51 -1.74 8.29
N LEU A 75 -8.54 -1.21 7.51
CA LEU A 75 -7.10 -1.37 7.73
C LEU A 75 -6.49 -0.02 8.12
N ARG A 76 -5.54 -0.04 9.04
CA ARG A 76 -4.76 1.11 9.48
C ARG A 76 -3.35 0.68 9.84
N ASP A 77 -2.35 1.44 9.38
CA ASP A 77 -0.93 1.19 9.70
C ASP A 77 -0.49 -0.25 9.41
N GLY A 78 -0.97 -0.85 8.30
CA GLY A 78 -0.64 -2.21 7.88
C GLY A 78 -1.38 -3.32 8.65
N VAL A 79 -2.31 -2.99 9.57
CA VAL A 79 -3.05 -3.97 10.38
C VAL A 79 -4.55 -3.85 10.21
N ILE A 80 -5.27 -4.94 10.49
CA ILE A 80 -6.74 -4.95 10.50
C ILE A 80 -7.24 -4.25 11.78
N ALA A 81 -7.94 -3.13 11.62
CA ALA A 81 -8.54 -2.37 12.70
C ALA A 81 -9.99 -2.82 13.02
N ASP A 82 -10.73 -3.32 12.01
CA ASP A 82 -12.09 -3.86 12.15
C ASP A 82 -12.18 -5.16 11.32
N ILE A 83 -12.14 -6.30 12.01
CA ILE A 83 -12.06 -7.63 11.38
C ILE A 83 -13.33 -7.91 10.55
N ASP A 84 -14.50 -7.63 11.09
CA ASP A 84 -15.77 -7.95 10.44
C ASP A 84 -15.93 -7.14 9.14
N VAL A 85 -15.52 -5.88 9.15
CA VAL A 85 -15.58 -5.00 7.98
C VAL A 85 -14.50 -5.37 6.97
N ALA A 86 -13.29 -5.73 7.41
CA ALA A 86 -12.21 -6.18 6.53
C ALA A 86 -12.59 -7.48 5.80
N GLU A 87 -13.23 -8.45 6.51
CA GLU A 87 -13.73 -9.68 5.92
C GLU A 87 -14.77 -9.40 4.82
N GLN A 88 -15.74 -8.51 5.09
CA GLN A 88 -16.77 -8.16 4.11
C GLN A 88 -16.17 -7.41 2.91
N MET A 89 -15.19 -6.55 3.13
CA MET A 89 -14.46 -5.86 2.07
C MET A 89 -13.68 -6.86 1.20
N LEU A 90 -12.92 -7.75 1.82
CA LEU A 90 -12.14 -8.78 1.14
C LEU A 90 -13.04 -9.69 0.30
N LYS A 91 -14.16 -10.13 0.86
CA LYS A 91 -15.17 -10.92 0.15
C LYS A 91 -15.71 -10.19 -1.07
N HIS A 92 -16.04 -8.89 -0.92
CA HIS A 92 -16.51 -8.08 -2.02
C HIS A 92 -15.48 -8.01 -3.17
N PHE A 93 -14.21 -7.78 -2.83
CA PHE A 93 -13.13 -7.70 -3.82
C PHE A 93 -12.84 -9.05 -4.49
N MET A 94 -12.84 -10.14 -3.73
CA MET A 94 -12.70 -11.49 -4.28
C MET A 94 -13.86 -11.84 -5.24
N ASP A 95 -15.10 -11.54 -4.86
CA ASP A 95 -16.28 -11.75 -5.69
C ASP A 95 -16.22 -10.93 -6.99
N LYS A 96 -15.78 -9.67 -6.90
CA LYS A 96 -15.61 -8.76 -8.03
C LYS A 96 -14.49 -9.22 -8.98
N ALA A 97 -13.35 -9.63 -8.45
CA ALA A 97 -12.22 -10.16 -9.22
C ALA A 97 -12.59 -11.44 -10.00
N GLN A 98 -13.49 -12.25 -9.46
CA GLN A 98 -14.01 -13.46 -10.13
C GLN A 98 -15.06 -13.20 -11.21
N GLY A 99 -15.45 -11.93 -11.43
CA GLY A 99 -16.42 -11.57 -12.47
C GLY A 99 -17.84 -12.11 -12.24
N GLY A 100 -18.26 -12.31 -10.99
CA GLY A 100 -19.59 -12.80 -10.64
C GLY A 100 -19.83 -14.29 -10.94
N ALA A 101 -18.78 -15.09 -11.04
CA ALA A 101 -18.86 -16.52 -11.29
C ALA A 101 -19.79 -17.25 -10.28
N SER A 102 -20.44 -18.32 -10.73
CA SER A 102 -21.36 -19.11 -9.91
C SER A 102 -20.71 -19.57 -8.59
N ARG A 103 -21.51 -19.63 -7.51
CA ARG A 103 -21.08 -20.10 -6.16
C ARG A 103 -20.32 -21.43 -6.18
N PHE A 104 -20.56 -22.29 -7.17
CA PHE A 104 -19.89 -23.59 -7.30
C PHE A 104 -18.51 -23.51 -7.97
N ALA A 105 -18.18 -22.40 -8.65
CA ALA A 105 -16.89 -22.17 -9.29
C ALA A 105 -15.88 -21.41 -8.42
N ARG A 106 -16.26 -21.04 -7.19
CA ARG A 106 -15.51 -20.14 -6.28
C ARG A 106 -14.49 -20.87 -5.40
N ARG A 107 -13.67 -21.75 -6.00
CA ARG A 107 -12.55 -22.36 -5.28
C ARG A 107 -11.27 -21.62 -5.64
N SER A 108 -10.90 -20.60 -4.86
CA SER A 108 -9.68 -19.84 -5.09
C SER A 108 -8.61 -20.19 -4.06
N HIS A 109 -7.41 -20.45 -4.54
CA HIS A 109 -6.21 -20.38 -3.72
C HIS A 109 -5.77 -18.92 -3.70
N VAL A 110 -5.49 -18.40 -2.52
CA VAL A 110 -5.20 -16.97 -2.33
C VAL A 110 -3.82 -16.80 -1.70
N VAL A 111 -2.99 -15.95 -2.31
CA VAL A 111 -1.77 -15.45 -1.68
C VAL A 111 -2.06 -14.03 -1.18
N ILE A 112 -1.76 -13.73 0.10
CA ILE A 112 -1.95 -12.39 0.67
C ILE A 112 -0.62 -11.85 1.12
N CYS A 113 -0.36 -10.58 0.77
CA CYS A 113 0.79 -9.86 1.23
C CYS A 113 0.61 -9.45 2.69
N VAL A 114 1.67 -9.55 3.47
CA VAL A 114 1.70 -9.15 4.88
C VAL A 114 2.96 -8.36 5.17
N PRO A 115 2.90 -7.33 6.03
CA PRO A 115 4.08 -6.60 6.44
C PRO A 115 5.14 -7.52 7.04
N SER A 116 6.42 -7.25 6.75
CA SER A 116 7.54 -8.08 7.24
C SER A 116 7.58 -8.17 8.77
N GLY A 117 7.17 -7.12 9.47
CA GLY A 117 7.06 -7.06 10.94
C GLY A 117 5.76 -7.62 11.53
N SER A 118 4.88 -8.24 10.73
CA SER A 118 3.58 -8.71 11.21
C SER A 118 3.71 -9.84 12.23
N THR A 119 2.96 -9.73 13.33
CA THR A 119 2.90 -10.74 14.38
C THR A 119 2.13 -11.98 13.92
N MET A 120 2.34 -13.11 14.62
CA MET A 120 1.57 -14.35 14.40
C MET A 120 0.06 -14.13 14.53
N VAL A 121 -0.37 -13.24 15.41
CA VAL A 121 -1.80 -12.91 15.60
C VAL A 121 -2.35 -12.16 14.40
N GLU A 122 -1.62 -11.17 13.90
CA GLU A 122 -2.01 -10.42 12.70
C GLU A 122 -2.04 -11.30 11.46
N ARG A 123 -1.01 -12.15 11.24
CA ARG A 123 -0.97 -13.12 10.14
C ARG A 123 -2.18 -14.08 10.20
N ARG A 124 -2.54 -14.54 11.42
CA ARG A 124 -3.71 -15.39 11.61
C ARG A 124 -5.02 -14.64 11.31
N ALA A 125 -5.17 -13.40 11.76
CA ALA A 125 -6.36 -12.60 11.51
C ALA A 125 -6.60 -12.38 9.99
N ILE A 126 -5.55 -12.10 9.24
CA ILE A 126 -5.60 -11.95 7.77
C ILE A 126 -6.03 -13.28 7.11
N ARG A 127 -5.45 -14.39 7.55
CA ARG A 127 -5.79 -15.72 7.04
C ARG A 127 -7.25 -16.11 7.33
N ASP A 128 -7.69 -15.88 8.58
CA ASP A 128 -9.05 -16.19 8.99
C ASP A 128 -10.06 -15.33 8.20
N ALA A 129 -9.77 -14.04 8.01
CA ALA A 129 -10.60 -13.15 7.19
C ALA A 129 -10.71 -13.62 5.73
N ALA A 130 -9.61 -14.05 5.11
CA ALA A 130 -9.62 -14.58 3.74
C ALA A 130 -10.37 -15.91 3.63
N THR A 131 -10.19 -16.80 4.60
CA THR A 131 -10.91 -18.07 4.66
C THR A 131 -12.40 -17.86 4.80
N ASN A 132 -12.83 -16.95 5.69
CA ASN A 132 -14.23 -16.60 5.89
C ASN A 132 -14.80 -15.88 4.64
N ALA A 133 -13.98 -15.09 3.94
CA ALA A 133 -14.35 -14.50 2.64
C ALA A 133 -14.56 -15.53 1.52
N GLY A 134 -14.09 -16.78 1.71
CA GLY A 134 -14.35 -17.90 0.79
C GLY A 134 -13.11 -18.49 0.13
N ALA A 135 -11.90 -18.15 0.55
CA ALA A 135 -10.67 -18.79 0.08
C ALA A 135 -10.62 -20.26 0.51
N VAL A 136 -10.19 -21.15 -0.39
CA VAL A 136 -10.03 -22.60 -0.10
C VAL A 136 -8.69 -22.86 0.58
N SER A 137 -7.66 -22.13 0.20
CA SER A 137 -6.38 -22.11 0.88
C SER A 137 -5.81 -20.71 0.86
N VAL A 138 -5.07 -20.36 1.89
CA VAL A 138 -4.42 -19.06 2.04
C VAL A 138 -2.93 -19.30 2.29
N GLN A 139 -2.09 -18.71 1.46
CA GLN A 139 -0.66 -18.59 1.69
C GLN A 139 -0.33 -17.12 1.91
N LEU A 140 0.77 -16.85 2.60
CA LEU A 140 1.22 -15.49 2.86
C LEU A 140 2.55 -15.24 2.15
N ILE A 141 2.82 -13.98 1.80
CA ILE A 141 4.11 -13.51 1.33
C ILE A 141 4.43 -12.18 2.03
N GLU A 142 5.69 -11.95 2.35
CA GLU A 142 6.11 -10.67 2.92
C GLU A 142 6.05 -9.56 1.85
N GLU A 143 5.48 -8.40 2.21
CA GLU A 143 5.28 -7.25 1.31
C GLU A 143 6.58 -6.81 0.65
N SER A 144 7.67 -6.70 1.41
CA SER A 144 8.97 -6.30 0.88
C SER A 144 9.52 -7.27 -0.18
N LEU A 145 9.34 -8.58 0.04
CA LEU A 145 9.78 -9.60 -0.93
C LEU A 145 8.89 -9.60 -2.18
N ALA A 146 7.58 -9.46 -1.99
CA ALA A 146 6.65 -9.30 -3.10
C ALA A 146 6.94 -8.02 -3.90
N ALA A 147 7.19 -6.89 -3.23
CA ALA A 147 7.57 -5.63 -3.87
C ALA A 147 8.81 -5.79 -4.76
N ALA A 148 9.85 -6.44 -4.24
CA ALA A 148 11.10 -6.67 -4.98
C ALA A 148 10.90 -7.58 -6.20
N ILE A 149 10.15 -8.69 -6.06
CA ILE A 149 9.80 -9.57 -7.19
C ILE A 149 8.99 -8.81 -8.24
N GLY A 150 8.03 -7.99 -7.79
CA GLY A 150 7.20 -7.16 -8.66
C GLY A 150 7.98 -6.11 -9.42
N ALA A 151 8.93 -5.48 -8.77
CA ALA A 151 9.86 -4.53 -9.38
C ALA A 151 10.91 -5.18 -10.30
N GLY A 152 10.96 -6.54 -10.37
CA GLY A 152 11.88 -7.26 -11.24
C GLY A 152 13.30 -7.39 -10.68
N LEU A 153 13.49 -7.24 -9.37
CA LEU A 153 14.80 -7.42 -8.73
C LEU A 153 15.20 -8.91 -8.71
N HIS A 154 16.49 -9.18 -8.84
CA HIS A 154 17.07 -10.53 -8.86
C HIS A 154 17.19 -11.16 -7.46
N VAL A 155 16.04 -11.31 -6.78
CA VAL A 155 16.00 -11.77 -5.38
C VAL A 155 16.47 -13.21 -5.16
N THR A 156 16.49 -14.05 -6.19
CA THR A 156 16.91 -15.48 -6.10
C THR A 156 18.42 -15.66 -6.19
N GLU A 157 19.16 -14.65 -6.65
CA GLU A 157 20.61 -14.70 -6.82
C GLU A 157 21.34 -14.43 -5.50
N PRO A 158 22.63 -14.86 -5.36
CA PRO A 158 23.48 -14.52 -4.22
C PRO A 158 23.99 -13.08 -4.36
N ARG A 159 23.10 -12.12 -4.38
CA ARG A 159 23.34 -10.69 -4.58
C ARG A 159 22.40 -9.87 -3.71
N GLY A 160 22.91 -8.77 -3.16
CA GLY A 160 22.12 -7.85 -2.34
C GLY A 160 21.18 -7.00 -3.19
N ALA A 161 19.87 -7.10 -2.97
CA ALA A 161 18.87 -6.22 -3.55
C ALA A 161 18.18 -5.41 -2.44
N MET A 162 18.10 -4.09 -2.58
CA MET A 162 17.44 -3.22 -1.61
C MET A 162 16.15 -2.63 -2.18
N VAL A 163 15.05 -2.84 -1.47
CA VAL A 163 13.74 -2.29 -1.80
C VAL A 163 13.21 -1.44 -0.65
N VAL A 164 12.56 -0.34 -1.00
CA VAL A 164 11.83 0.54 -0.07
C VAL A 164 10.41 0.67 -0.59
N ASP A 165 9.48 0.00 0.08
CA ASP A 165 8.06 0.08 -0.24
C ASP A 165 7.39 1.13 0.63
N ILE A 166 6.94 2.23 0.01
CA ILE A 166 6.29 3.35 0.69
C ILE A 166 4.79 3.27 0.43
N GLY A 167 4.10 2.59 1.34
CA GLY A 167 2.66 2.39 1.28
C GLY A 167 1.83 3.57 1.78
N GLY A 168 0.54 3.31 2.04
CA GLY A 168 -0.36 4.29 2.64
C GLY A 168 -0.14 4.48 4.14
N GLY A 169 -0.05 3.40 4.90
CA GLY A 169 0.12 3.41 6.35
C GLY A 169 1.55 3.16 6.83
N THR A 170 2.34 2.42 6.04
CA THR A 170 3.66 1.94 6.42
C THR A 170 4.69 2.22 5.33
N THR A 171 5.95 2.25 5.72
CA THR A 171 7.10 2.13 4.82
C THR A 171 7.92 0.93 5.24
N GLU A 172 8.15 0.01 4.33
CA GLU A 172 8.98 -1.16 4.51
C GLU A 172 10.31 -0.99 3.80
N VAL A 173 11.39 -1.24 4.52
CA VAL A 173 12.76 -1.22 3.98
C VAL A 173 13.33 -2.60 4.14
N ALA A 174 13.76 -3.23 3.05
CA ALA A 174 14.34 -4.57 3.11
C ALA A 174 15.57 -4.71 2.22
N VAL A 175 16.51 -5.52 2.69
CA VAL A 175 17.62 -6.05 1.92
C VAL A 175 17.42 -7.55 1.75
N LEU A 176 17.44 -8.00 0.51
CA LEU A 176 17.07 -9.34 0.08
C LEU A 176 18.25 -10.02 -0.62
N SER A 177 18.38 -11.32 -0.45
CA SER A 177 19.34 -12.16 -1.18
C SER A 177 18.89 -13.62 -1.08
N LEU A 178 19.16 -14.44 -2.11
CA LEU A 178 18.90 -15.89 -2.12
C LEU A 178 17.46 -16.24 -1.70
N SER A 179 16.48 -15.50 -2.21
CA SER A 179 15.03 -15.63 -1.90
C SER A 179 14.70 -15.40 -0.41
N GLY A 180 15.59 -14.82 0.36
CA GLY A 180 15.41 -14.52 1.78
C GLY A 180 15.56 -13.04 2.10
N VAL A 181 15.05 -12.68 3.27
CA VAL A 181 15.20 -11.32 3.85
C VAL A 181 16.43 -11.31 4.73
N ALA A 182 17.51 -10.62 4.32
CA ALA A 182 18.72 -10.45 5.09
C ALA A 182 18.53 -9.40 6.21
N TYR A 183 17.79 -8.36 5.90
CA TYR A 183 17.36 -7.32 6.85
C TYR A 183 16.01 -6.75 6.44
N SER A 184 15.13 -6.49 7.40
CA SER A 184 13.92 -5.71 7.18
C SER A 184 13.60 -4.82 8.36
N ASN A 185 13.01 -3.67 8.05
CA ASN A 185 12.46 -2.74 9.03
C ASN A 185 11.17 -2.14 8.48
N SER A 186 10.14 -2.07 9.32
CA SER A 186 8.86 -1.44 8.99
C SER A 186 8.62 -0.25 9.92
N VAL A 187 8.32 0.90 9.34
CA VAL A 187 7.95 2.11 10.08
C VAL A 187 6.52 2.52 9.71
N ARG A 188 5.75 2.97 10.71
CA ARG A 188 4.34 3.41 10.52
C ARG A 188 4.28 4.84 9.98
N ILE A 189 4.95 5.03 8.84
CA ILE A 189 5.01 6.27 8.09
C ILE A 189 4.69 5.94 6.64
N GLY A 190 3.69 6.60 6.08
CA GLY A 190 3.28 6.42 4.70
C GLY A 190 2.46 7.61 4.22
N GLY A 191 1.68 7.40 3.16
CA GLY A 191 0.85 8.43 2.54
C GLY A 191 -0.14 9.09 3.48
N ASP A 192 -0.72 8.34 4.42
CA ASP A 192 -1.71 8.84 5.38
C ASP A 192 -1.06 9.83 6.36
N LYS A 193 0.18 9.53 6.82
CA LYS A 193 0.93 10.46 7.69
C LYS A 193 1.30 11.74 6.94
N MET A 194 1.63 11.63 5.67
CA MET A 194 1.87 12.80 4.81
C MET A 194 0.61 13.67 4.70
N ASP A 195 -0.57 13.09 4.50
CA ASP A 195 -1.86 13.80 4.44
C ASP A 195 -2.21 14.50 5.76
N GLU A 196 -1.94 13.83 6.88
CA GLU A 196 -2.08 14.39 8.22
C GLU A 196 -1.21 15.64 8.42
N MET A 197 0.07 15.56 8.01
CA MET A 197 1.01 16.67 8.12
C MET A 197 0.62 17.85 7.23
N ILE A 198 0.13 17.59 6.02
CA ILE A 198 -0.40 18.61 5.10
C ILE A 198 -1.62 19.30 5.75
N SER A 199 -2.60 18.52 6.20
CA SER A 199 -3.81 19.08 6.86
C SER A 199 -3.45 19.93 8.08
N SER A 200 -2.52 19.46 8.91
CA SER A 200 -2.03 20.18 10.09
C SER A 200 -1.30 21.47 9.73
N SER A 201 -0.50 21.47 8.65
CA SER A 201 0.20 22.65 8.16
C SER A 201 -0.76 23.71 7.64
N ILE A 202 -1.73 23.32 6.81
CA ILE A 202 -2.77 24.22 6.28
C ILE A 202 -3.59 24.82 7.43
N ARG A 203 -3.96 24.02 8.40
CA ARG A 203 -4.66 24.49 9.59
C ARG A 203 -3.85 25.54 10.37
N ARG A 204 -2.57 25.29 10.57
CA ARG A 204 -1.68 26.16 11.37
C ARG A 204 -1.33 27.46 10.65
N LYS A 205 -1.03 27.39 9.34
CA LYS A 205 -0.56 28.55 8.56
C LYS A 205 -1.71 29.44 8.05
N HIS A 206 -2.83 28.80 7.69
CA HIS A 206 -3.95 29.48 7.02
C HIS A 206 -5.25 29.51 7.83
N ASN A 207 -5.27 28.98 9.07
CA ASN A 207 -6.49 28.80 9.88
C ASN A 207 -7.62 28.09 9.12
N LEU A 208 -7.28 27.25 8.12
CA LEU A 208 -8.24 26.54 7.29
C LEU A 208 -8.30 25.05 7.66
N MET A 209 -9.49 24.59 8.02
CA MET A 209 -9.73 23.17 8.25
C MET A 209 -10.07 22.47 6.94
N VAL A 210 -9.26 21.47 6.57
CA VAL A 210 -9.46 20.63 5.38
C VAL A 210 -9.66 19.18 5.80
N GLY A 211 -10.42 18.42 5.00
CA GLY A 211 -10.59 16.99 5.18
C GLY A 211 -9.46 16.19 4.52
N GLU A 212 -9.39 14.90 4.87
CA GLU A 212 -8.40 13.93 4.37
C GLU A 212 -8.33 13.89 2.84
N MET A 213 -9.47 13.80 2.15
CA MET A 213 -9.53 13.82 0.68
C MET A 213 -8.94 15.10 0.05
N THR A 214 -9.02 16.23 0.76
CA THR A 214 -8.42 17.48 0.28
C THR A 214 -6.91 17.46 0.51
N ALA A 215 -6.43 16.97 1.65
CA ALA A 215 -5.02 16.82 1.94
C ALA A 215 -4.35 15.84 0.96
N GLU A 216 -4.96 14.67 0.69
CA GLU A 216 -4.51 13.73 -0.33
C GLU A 216 -4.39 14.40 -1.70
N ARG A 217 -5.40 15.17 -2.12
CA ARG A 217 -5.35 15.90 -3.38
C ARG A 217 -4.22 16.93 -3.43
N VAL A 218 -3.96 17.65 -2.35
CA VAL A 218 -2.83 18.59 -2.26
C VAL A 218 -1.51 17.84 -2.40
N LYS A 219 -1.33 16.72 -1.68
CA LYS A 219 -0.16 15.83 -1.80
C LYS A 219 0.08 15.39 -3.24
N LEU A 220 -0.94 14.85 -3.89
CA LEU A 220 -0.85 14.34 -5.26
C LEU A 220 -0.60 15.44 -6.30
N THR A 221 -1.04 16.69 -6.04
CA THR A 221 -0.94 17.79 -7.01
C THR A 221 0.35 18.58 -6.87
N ILE A 222 0.68 19.00 -5.63
CA ILE A 222 1.84 19.87 -5.36
C ILE A 222 2.79 19.33 -4.30
N GLY A 223 2.56 18.07 -3.81
CA GLY A 223 3.45 17.42 -2.84
C GLY A 223 4.85 17.19 -3.41
N CYS A 224 5.85 17.38 -2.57
CA CYS A 224 7.25 17.24 -2.93
C CYS A 224 8.09 16.88 -1.70
N ALA A 225 9.01 15.93 -1.86
CA ALA A 225 9.88 15.46 -0.78
C ALA A 225 11.03 16.45 -0.45
N THR A 226 11.39 17.30 -1.41
CA THR A 226 12.43 18.30 -1.22
C THR A 226 11.92 19.68 -1.65
N PRO A 227 12.30 20.76 -0.98
CA PRO A 227 11.84 22.11 -1.34
C PRO A 227 12.15 22.45 -2.80
N PRO A 228 11.23 23.15 -3.51
CA PRO A 228 11.49 23.71 -4.84
C PRO A 228 12.43 24.90 -4.75
N VAL A 229 12.90 25.37 -5.93
CA VAL A 229 13.53 26.68 -6.03
C VAL A 229 12.41 27.74 -6.01
N GLY A 230 12.42 28.63 -5.04
CA GLY A 230 11.32 29.59 -4.80
C GLY A 230 10.08 28.89 -4.22
N ASP A 231 8.90 29.45 -4.48
CA ASP A 231 7.62 28.93 -3.95
C ASP A 231 7.11 27.68 -4.70
N GLY A 232 7.62 27.44 -5.90
CA GLY A 232 7.19 26.32 -6.75
C GLY A 232 5.76 26.49 -7.27
N MET A 233 5.04 25.39 -7.39
CA MET A 233 3.63 25.37 -7.80
C MET A 233 2.72 25.94 -6.70
N VAL A 234 1.59 26.54 -7.12
CA VAL A 234 0.57 27.11 -6.23
C VAL A 234 -0.77 26.45 -6.51
N MET A 235 -1.52 26.12 -5.46
CA MET A 235 -2.83 25.48 -5.55
C MET A 235 -3.86 26.16 -4.65
N GLY A 236 -5.05 26.45 -5.20
CA GLY A 236 -6.22 26.88 -4.42
C GLY A 236 -6.81 25.73 -3.61
N VAL A 237 -6.89 25.91 -2.31
CA VAL A 237 -7.41 24.89 -1.36
C VAL A 237 -8.64 25.43 -0.65
N LYS A 238 -9.75 24.67 -0.74
CA LYS A 238 -11.04 25.03 -0.10
C LYS A 238 -11.24 24.26 1.19
N GLY A 239 -11.77 24.93 2.19
CA GLY A 239 -12.06 24.34 3.49
C GLY A 239 -12.97 25.22 4.34
N ARG A 240 -12.97 24.97 5.64
CA ARG A 240 -13.69 25.79 6.62
C ARG A 240 -12.70 26.67 7.36
N ASP A 241 -12.86 27.98 7.27
CA ASP A 241 -12.13 28.94 8.05
C ASP A 241 -12.45 28.79 9.55
N LEU A 242 -11.43 28.65 10.37
CA LEU A 242 -11.59 28.37 11.81
C LEU A 242 -11.94 29.61 12.63
N VAL A 243 -11.69 30.81 12.10
CA VAL A 243 -11.99 32.07 12.78
C VAL A 243 -13.45 32.45 12.56
N THR A 244 -13.91 32.38 11.31
CA THR A 244 -15.27 32.81 10.94
C THR A 244 -16.28 31.68 10.88
N GLY A 245 -15.82 30.41 10.86
CA GLY A 245 -16.66 29.22 10.67
C GLY A 245 -17.21 29.05 9.25
N ARG A 246 -16.85 29.93 8.30
CA ARG A 246 -17.38 29.95 6.94
C ARG A 246 -16.52 29.14 5.95
N PRO A 247 -17.09 28.71 4.83
CA PRO A 247 -16.28 28.22 3.70
C PRO A 247 -15.31 29.30 3.22
N ALA A 248 -14.06 28.93 2.99
CA ALA A 248 -13.01 29.81 2.48
C ALA A 248 -12.07 29.05 1.51
N GLU A 249 -11.31 29.82 0.76
CA GLU A 249 -10.28 29.32 -0.13
C GLU A 249 -8.96 30.09 0.13
N VAL A 250 -7.85 29.34 0.20
CA VAL A 250 -6.50 29.89 0.39
C VAL A 250 -5.57 29.38 -0.71
N GLN A 251 -4.53 30.13 -1.01
CA GLN A 251 -3.45 29.67 -1.88
C GLN A 251 -2.39 29.01 -1.02
N VAL A 252 -1.98 27.79 -1.43
CA VAL A 252 -0.94 26.99 -0.78
C VAL A 252 0.17 26.73 -1.79
N THR A 253 1.42 26.89 -1.37
CA THR A 253 2.58 26.73 -2.25
C THR A 253 3.23 25.35 -2.11
N GLU A 254 3.92 24.90 -3.14
CA GLU A 254 4.73 23.69 -3.12
C GLU A 254 5.79 23.74 -2.00
N ALA A 255 6.42 24.90 -1.78
CA ALA A 255 7.39 25.09 -0.72
C ALA A 255 6.79 24.87 0.67
N GLU A 256 5.57 25.35 0.92
CA GLU A 256 4.86 25.13 2.19
C GLU A 256 4.54 23.65 2.40
N ILE A 257 4.18 22.94 1.33
CA ILE A 257 3.87 21.50 1.41
C ILE A 257 5.16 20.69 1.59
N ALA A 258 6.25 21.02 0.90
CA ALA A 258 7.55 20.38 1.14
C ALA A 258 8.02 20.55 2.60
N GLU A 259 7.82 21.73 3.20
CA GLU A 259 8.10 21.96 4.63
C GLU A 259 7.22 21.07 5.52
N ALA A 260 5.92 20.95 5.22
CA ALA A 260 5.02 20.08 5.96
C ALA A 260 5.42 18.59 5.88
N LEU A 261 5.97 18.16 4.75
CA LEU A 261 6.39 16.78 4.49
C LEU A 261 7.82 16.47 4.97
N ALA A 262 8.59 17.47 5.42
CA ALA A 262 9.98 17.27 5.83
C ALA A 262 10.13 16.24 6.95
N GLU A 263 9.21 16.22 7.92
CA GLU A 263 9.24 15.25 9.02
C GLU A 263 8.99 13.80 8.54
N PRO A 264 7.87 13.45 7.89
CA PRO A 264 7.64 12.09 7.43
C PRO A 264 8.69 11.62 6.41
N VAL A 265 9.12 12.46 5.49
CA VAL A 265 10.23 12.16 4.56
C VAL A 265 11.53 11.89 5.32
N GLY A 266 11.87 12.71 6.32
CA GLY A 266 13.04 12.51 7.17
C GLY A 266 13.02 11.19 7.94
N GLN A 267 11.85 10.74 8.39
CA GLN A 267 11.69 9.45 9.07
C GLN A 267 11.87 8.27 8.09
N ILE A 268 11.37 8.37 6.86
CA ILE A 268 11.60 7.37 5.81
C ILE A 268 13.11 7.28 5.49
N VAL A 269 13.76 8.43 5.25
CA VAL A 269 15.20 8.50 5.00
C VAL A 269 16.00 7.87 6.16
N SER A 270 15.61 8.14 7.41
CA SER A 270 16.24 7.55 8.58
C SER A 270 16.11 6.03 8.64
N ALA A 271 14.95 5.49 8.24
CA ALA A 271 14.73 4.05 8.17
C ALA A 271 15.61 3.40 7.09
N VAL A 272 15.76 4.05 5.93
CA VAL A 272 16.68 3.59 4.86
C VAL A 272 18.12 3.57 5.34
N ARG A 273 18.60 4.63 5.98
CA ARG A 273 19.96 4.70 6.53
C ARG A 273 20.20 3.62 7.59
N ALA A 274 19.26 3.43 8.50
CA ALA A 274 19.34 2.38 9.51
C ALA A 274 19.45 0.98 8.89
N ALA A 275 18.72 0.73 7.78
CA ALA A 275 18.82 -0.53 7.06
C ALA A 275 20.21 -0.74 6.43
N LEU A 276 20.77 0.30 5.81
CA LEU A 276 22.13 0.24 5.26
C LEU A 276 23.19 -0.02 6.34
N GLU A 277 23.07 0.61 7.51
CA GLU A 277 23.96 0.41 8.64
C GLU A 277 23.93 -1.03 9.21
N GLN A 278 22.81 -1.72 9.09
CA GLN A 278 22.63 -3.10 9.56
C GLN A 278 22.87 -4.16 8.47
N THR A 279 23.09 -3.73 7.24
CA THR A 279 23.31 -4.63 6.10
C THR A 279 24.73 -5.24 6.18
N PRO A 280 24.86 -6.57 6.00
CA PRO A 280 26.16 -7.21 5.92
C PRO A 280 27.07 -6.59 4.83
N PRO A 281 28.39 -6.50 5.05
CA PRO A 281 29.32 -5.80 4.14
C PRO A 281 29.24 -6.26 2.69
N GLU A 282 29.11 -7.58 2.45
CA GLU A 282 29.07 -8.14 1.09
C GLU A 282 27.80 -7.71 0.35
N LEU A 283 26.63 -7.69 1.04
CA LEU A 283 25.39 -7.22 0.45
C LEU A 283 25.38 -5.69 0.28
N SER A 284 26.07 -4.96 1.17
CA SER A 284 26.25 -3.51 1.02
C SER A 284 27.09 -3.16 -0.22
N ALA A 285 28.07 -3.98 -0.57
CA ALA A 285 28.85 -3.79 -1.78
C ALA A 285 27.98 -3.91 -3.04
N ASP A 286 27.10 -4.92 -3.07
CA ASP A 286 26.15 -5.10 -4.19
C ASP A 286 25.18 -3.90 -4.33
N ILE A 287 24.72 -3.35 -3.21
CA ILE A 287 23.78 -2.21 -3.20
C ILE A 287 24.44 -0.92 -3.75
N ILE A 288 25.78 -0.79 -3.70
CA ILE A 288 26.47 0.34 -4.33
C ILE A 288 26.24 0.33 -5.85
N ASP A 289 26.28 -0.85 -6.45
CA ASP A 289 26.15 -1.02 -7.91
C ASP A 289 24.67 -1.08 -8.34
N GLU A 290 23.83 -1.82 -7.63
CA GLU A 290 22.41 -2.03 -7.96
C GLU A 290 21.51 -0.85 -7.52
N GLY A 291 21.92 -0.13 -6.47
CA GLY A 291 21.15 0.97 -5.90
C GLY A 291 19.97 0.53 -5.03
N ILE A 292 19.06 1.48 -4.82
CA ILE A 292 17.83 1.32 -4.01
C ILE A 292 16.62 1.43 -4.94
N THR A 293 15.71 0.48 -4.89
CA THR A 293 14.47 0.50 -5.65
C THR A 293 13.31 0.94 -4.75
N LEU A 294 12.57 1.96 -5.19
CA LEU A 294 11.38 2.47 -4.51
C LEU A 294 10.11 1.88 -5.12
N THR A 295 9.21 1.39 -4.28
CA THR A 295 7.89 0.87 -4.63
C THR A 295 6.80 1.52 -3.78
N GLY A 296 5.53 1.19 -4.06
CA GLY A 296 4.39 1.76 -3.35
C GLY A 296 4.00 3.16 -3.82
N GLY A 297 2.81 3.59 -3.36
CA GLY A 297 2.25 4.89 -3.77
C GLY A 297 3.04 6.11 -3.30
N GLY A 298 3.72 5.99 -2.14
CA GLY A 298 4.54 7.07 -1.60
C GLY A 298 5.84 7.29 -2.38
N ALA A 299 6.33 6.28 -3.13
CA ALA A 299 7.46 6.41 -4.04
C ALA A 299 7.20 7.44 -5.16
N LEU A 300 5.91 7.66 -5.49
CA LEU A 300 5.49 8.62 -6.50
C LEU A 300 5.45 10.08 -6.00
N LEU A 301 5.72 10.33 -4.72
CA LEU A 301 5.90 11.70 -4.24
C LEU A 301 7.09 12.31 -4.95
N ARG A 302 6.87 13.46 -5.58
CA ARG A 302 7.92 14.10 -6.38
C ARG A 302 9.21 14.30 -5.60
N ARG A 303 10.33 13.94 -6.22
CA ARG A 303 11.69 14.04 -5.66
C ARG A 303 11.93 13.19 -4.39
N MET A 304 11.15 12.11 -4.19
CA MET A 304 11.42 11.16 -3.11
C MET A 304 12.72 10.41 -3.35
N ASP A 305 12.95 9.98 -4.58
CA ASP A 305 14.20 9.39 -5.05
C ASP A 305 15.41 10.30 -4.82
N GLU A 306 15.31 11.59 -5.18
CA GLU A 306 16.35 12.59 -4.93
C GLU A 306 16.63 12.78 -3.43
N ALA A 307 15.58 12.77 -2.59
CA ALA A 307 15.73 12.93 -1.14
C ALA A 307 16.51 11.76 -0.53
N ILE A 308 16.18 10.53 -0.93
CA ILE A 308 16.87 9.32 -0.46
C ILE A 308 18.29 9.24 -1.05
N ALA A 309 18.45 9.49 -2.36
CA ALA A 309 19.76 9.47 -3.01
C ALA A 309 20.74 10.47 -2.37
N ARG A 310 20.27 11.69 -2.08
CA ARG A 310 21.10 12.73 -1.41
C ARG A 310 21.52 12.31 0.00
N ALA A 311 20.64 11.61 0.72
CA ALA A 311 20.89 11.21 2.10
C ALA A 311 21.79 9.97 2.23
N THR A 312 21.79 9.09 1.23
CA THR A 312 22.52 7.81 1.22
C THR A 312 23.78 7.83 0.37
N GLY A 313 23.82 8.72 -0.64
CA GLY A 313 24.89 8.74 -1.64
C GLY A 313 24.78 7.60 -2.68
N LEU A 314 23.68 6.85 -2.68
CA LEU A 314 23.44 5.70 -3.56
C LEU A 314 22.49 6.06 -4.71
N PRO A 315 22.57 5.35 -5.86
CA PRO A 315 21.55 5.42 -6.89
C PRO A 315 20.17 5.01 -6.34
N VAL A 316 19.13 5.75 -6.70
CA VAL A 316 17.75 5.45 -6.29
C VAL A 316 16.85 5.50 -7.51
N VAL A 317 16.05 4.46 -7.70
CA VAL A 317 15.15 4.32 -8.86
C VAL A 317 13.74 4.02 -8.35
N VAL A 318 12.75 4.73 -8.91
CA VAL A 318 11.34 4.38 -8.70
C VAL A 318 10.97 3.27 -9.68
N ALA A 319 10.42 2.19 -9.18
CA ALA A 319 10.02 1.05 -9.99
C ALA A 319 8.93 1.45 -11.01
N ASP A 320 8.95 0.82 -12.17
CA ASP A 320 7.82 0.89 -13.09
C ASP A 320 6.56 0.36 -12.37
N ASP A 321 5.43 1.06 -12.57
CA ASP A 321 4.15 0.69 -11.93
C ASP A 321 4.23 0.50 -10.40
N ALA A 322 4.99 1.36 -9.70
CA ALA A 322 5.30 1.28 -8.28
C ALA A 322 4.08 0.95 -7.38
N LEU A 323 2.90 1.44 -7.74
CA LEU A 323 1.62 1.21 -7.02
C LEU A 323 1.17 -0.25 -6.98
N ILE A 324 1.58 -1.07 -7.93
CA ILE A 324 1.10 -2.45 -8.07
C ILE A 324 2.21 -3.50 -7.94
N CYS A 325 3.45 -3.07 -7.66
CA CYS A 325 4.60 -3.97 -7.52
C CYS A 325 4.33 -5.11 -6.54
N VAL A 326 3.78 -4.82 -5.36
CA VAL A 326 3.48 -5.84 -4.34
C VAL A 326 2.52 -6.91 -4.87
N ALA A 327 1.39 -6.51 -5.45
CA ALA A 327 0.43 -7.46 -6.01
C ALA A 327 0.97 -8.23 -7.22
N MET A 328 1.73 -7.56 -8.09
CA MET A 328 2.39 -8.21 -9.23
C MET A 328 3.41 -9.25 -8.79
N GLY A 329 4.24 -8.91 -7.78
CA GLY A 329 5.23 -9.84 -7.25
C GLY A 329 4.61 -11.02 -6.54
N ALA A 330 3.55 -10.81 -5.76
CA ALA A 330 2.80 -11.90 -5.16
C ALA A 330 2.16 -12.82 -6.21
N GLY A 331 1.65 -12.25 -7.31
CA GLY A 331 1.15 -13.01 -8.47
C GLY A 331 2.26 -13.84 -9.12
N ARG A 332 3.42 -13.24 -9.39
CA ARG A 332 4.59 -13.95 -9.96
C ARG A 332 5.09 -15.06 -9.02
N ALA A 333 5.15 -14.80 -7.72
CA ALA A 333 5.57 -15.79 -6.72
C ALA A 333 4.61 -16.99 -6.66
N PHE A 334 3.36 -16.79 -7.02
CA PHE A 334 2.36 -17.83 -7.09
C PHE A 334 2.42 -18.66 -8.40
N GLU A 335 2.82 -18.03 -9.50
CA GLU A 335 2.86 -18.66 -10.83
C GLU A 335 4.20 -19.34 -11.14
N ASP A 336 5.30 -18.73 -10.74
CA ASP A 336 6.64 -19.19 -11.09
C ASP A 336 7.24 -20.08 -9.99
N PRO A 337 7.56 -21.35 -10.32
CA PRO A 337 8.19 -22.29 -9.38
C PRO A 337 9.50 -21.76 -8.76
N ALA A 338 10.22 -20.85 -9.43
CA ALA A 338 11.45 -20.26 -8.90
C ALA A 338 11.21 -19.50 -7.56
N TYR A 339 9.99 -19.02 -7.35
CA TYR A 339 9.62 -18.28 -6.14
C TYR A 339 8.77 -19.08 -5.14
N HIS A 340 8.46 -20.37 -5.39
CA HIS A 340 7.59 -21.13 -4.46
C HIS A 340 8.17 -21.21 -3.04
N GLY A 341 9.47 -21.08 -2.85
CA GLY A 341 10.13 -21.10 -1.55
C GLY A 341 9.88 -19.83 -0.70
N VAL A 342 9.37 -18.75 -1.30
CA VAL A 342 9.09 -17.49 -0.60
C VAL A 342 7.70 -17.44 0.02
N LEU A 343 6.81 -18.37 -0.37
CA LEU A 343 5.46 -18.45 0.16
C LEU A 343 5.45 -19.11 1.53
N ILE A 344 4.88 -18.43 2.49
CA ILE A 344 4.74 -18.93 3.87
C ILE A 344 3.49 -19.80 3.90
N ALA A 345 3.66 -21.10 4.18
CA ALA A 345 2.53 -22.01 4.39
C ALA A 345 1.68 -21.53 5.57
N ALA A 346 0.39 -21.67 5.39
CA ALA A 346 -0.59 -21.22 6.38
C ALA A 346 -0.77 -22.24 7.51
#